data_aefbcff077fa71244f5f60f7d02f49c4
#
_entry.id   aefbcff077fa71244f5f60f7d02f49c4
#
_cell.length_a   1.000
_cell.length_b   1.000
_cell.length_c   1.000
_cell.angle_alpha   90.00
_cell.angle_beta   90.00
_cell.angle_gamma   90.00
#
_symmetry.space_group_name_H-M   'P 1'
#
loop_
_entity.id
_entity.type
_entity.pdbx_description
1 polymer ?
#
loop_
_entity_poly.entity_id
_entity_poly.type
_entity_poly.pdbx_seq_one_letter_code
_entity_poly.pdbx_strand_id
1 'polypeptide(L)'
;VYSSGHQTVVLHSRKLDALEDLIEAANGKPLLVAYWFHHEHDRLHERFDCRDINTAEDIAAWCAGEIPVGLIHPASAGHGLNLQSGGSTLVWFSLTWSLELYEQLNDRLWRQGQEHTVVIHHIISEGTIDEDIMSALARKDVGQNALRDAVRARLEV
;
A
#
# COMPACT_ATOMS: atom_id res chain seq x y z
N VAL A 1 5.87 -4.47 21.87
CA VAL A 1 5.79 -5.15 20.59
C VAL A 1 7.17 -5.29 19.96
N TYR A 2 7.93 -4.27 19.97
CA TYR A 2 9.27 -4.28 19.40
C TYR A 2 10.29 -4.38 20.51
N SER A 3 10.17 -5.45 21.29
CA SER A 3 11.04 -5.68 22.42
C SER A 3 12.49 -5.93 21.99
N SER A 4 12.71 -6.32 20.75
CA SER A 4 14.05 -6.42 20.21
C SER A 4 14.10 -5.80 18.82
N GLY A 5 15.09 -4.97 18.57
CA GLY A 5 15.31 -4.38 17.24
C GLY A 5 15.59 -5.44 16.18
N HIS A 6 16.08 -6.60 16.58
CA HIS A 6 16.35 -7.72 15.69
C HIS A 6 15.07 -8.25 15.04
N GLN A 7 14.00 -8.43 15.81
CA GLN A 7 12.72 -8.88 15.25
C GLN A 7 12.13 -7.87 14.28
N THR A 8 12.23 -6.60 14.60
CA THR A 8 11.75 -5.53 13.72
C THR A 8 12.46 -5.56 12.38
N VAL A 9 13.78 -5.70 12.39
CA VAL A 9 14.58 -5.78 11.16
C VAL A 9 14.17 -6.97 10.31
N VAL A 10 13.96 -8.14 10.92
CA VAL A 10 13.55 -9.36 10.21
C VAL A 10 12.19 -9.17 9.56
N LEU A 11 11.20 -8.61 10.25
CA LEU A 11 9.87 -8.36 9.71
C LEU A 11 9.92 -7.39 8.52
N HIS A 12 10.69 -6.31 8.65
CA HIS A 12 10.85 -5.35 7.55
C HIS A 12 11.54 -5.97 6.35
N SER A 13 12.55 -6.80 6.56
CA SER A 13 13.23 -7.49 5.47
C SER A 13 12.29 -8.44 4.73
N ARG A 14 11.43 -9.16 5.44
CA ARG A 14 10.44 -10.04 4.82
C ARG A 14 9.46 -9.29 3.96
N LYS A 15 8.98 -8.14 4.40
CA LYS A 15 8.06 -7.31 3.59
C LYS A 15 8.76 -6.79 2.34
N LEU A 16 10.01 -6.36 2.47
CA LEU A 16 10.79 -5.91 1.33
C LEU A 16 11.04 -7.03 0.34
N ASP A 17 11.35 -8.23 0.82
CA ASP A 17 11.53 -9.41 -0.02
C ASP A 17 10.24 -9.77 -0.75
N ALA A 18 9.10 -9.72 -0.06
CA ALA A 18 7.81 -9.99 -0.68
C ALA A 18 7.50 -8.97 -1.78
N LEU A 19 7.80 -7.69 -1.55
CA LEU A 19 7.61 -6.67 -2.56
C LEU A 19 8.53 -6.89 -3.76
N GLU A 20 9.78 -7.27 -3.52
CA GLU A 20 10.71 -7.59 -4.59
C GLU A 20 10.17 -8.72 -5.48
N ASP A 21 9.62 -9.77 -4.87
CA ASP A 21 9.00 -10.87 -5.61
C ASP A 21 7.83 -10.39 -6.47
N LEU A 22 7.00 -9.48 -5.95
CA LEU A 22 5.90 -8.90 -6.70
C LEU A 22 6.39 -8.04 -7.88
N ILE A 23 7.44 -7.27 -7.68
CA ILE A 23 8.04 -6.45 -8.73
C ILE A 23 8.59 -7.35 -9.85
N GLU A 24 9.29 -8.42 -9.49
CA GLU A 24 9.81 -9.38 -10.46
C GLU A 24 8.68 -10.08 -11.21
N ALA A 25 7.65 -10.50 -10.50
CA ALA A 25 6.48 -11.16 -11.11
C ALA A 25 5.72 -10.23 -12.07
N ALA A 26 5.77 -8.93 -11.84
CA ALA A 26 5.11 -7.95 -12.70
C ALA A 26 5.79 -7.81 -14.07
N ASN A 27 7.03 -8.25 -14.19
CA ASN A 27 7.76 -8.32 -15.44
C ASN A 27 7.74 -6.99 -16.24
N GLY A 28 8.07 -5.90 -15.55
CA GLY A 28 8.13 -4.57 -16.15
C GLY A 28 6.83 -3.78 -16.11
N LYS A 29 5.73 -4.38 -15.67
CA LYS A 29 4.46 -3.65 -15.52
C LYS A 29 4.52 -2.75 -14.30
N PRO A 30 3.92 -1.53 -14.38
CA PRO A 30 3.95 -0.60 -13.26
C PRO A 30 3.24 -1.14 -12.02
N LEU A 31 3.83 -0.82 -10.86
CA LEU A 31 3.27 -1.14 -9.55
C LEU A 31 3.12 0.15 -8.75
N LEU A 32 1.96 0.35 -8.17
CA LEU A 32 1.73 1.43 -7.22
C LEU A 32 1.81 0.84 -5.82
N VAL A 33 2.73 1.35 -5.01
CA VAL A 33 2.99 0.84 -3.66
C VAL A 33 2.52 1.85 -2.63
N ALA A 34 1.57 1.45 -1.79
CA ALA A 34 1.06 2.27 -0.71
C ALA A 34 1.80 1.95 0.59
N TYR A 35 2.28 2.97 1.25
CA TYR A 35 2.97 2.87 2.54
C TYR A 35 2.29 3.79 3.56
N TRP A 36 2.53 3.59 4.84
CA TRP A 36 1.94 4.41 5.90
C TRP A 36 2.99 5.15 6.72
N PHE A 37 4.09 4.50 7.08
CA PHE A 37 5.10 5.06 7.96
C PHE A 37 6.30 5.63 7.20
N HIS A 38 6.88 6.73 7.72
CA HIS A 38 8.06 7.36 7.12
C HIS A 38 9.25 6.41 7.00
N HIS A 39 9.46 5.57 8.02
CA HIS A 39 10.59 4.64 7.98
C HIS A 39 10.43 3.59 6.86
N GLU A 40 9.21 3.27 6.50
CA GLU A 40 8.96 2.38 5.36
C GLU A 40 9.32 3.07 4.04
N HIS A 41 8.93 4.32 3.90
CA HIS A 41 9.28 5.13 2.75
C HIS A 41 10.79 5.16 2.51
N ASP A 42 11.55 5.42 3.56
CA ASP A 42 13.00 5.48 3.46
C ASP A 42 13.60 4.12 3.06
N ARG A 43 13.12 3.04 3.65
CA ARG A 43 13.57 1.69 3.32
C ARG A 43 13.23 1.29 1.90
N LEU A 44 12.08 1.69 1.42
CA LEU A 44 11.66 1.42 0.04
C LEU A 44 12.60 2.14 -0.94
N HIS A 45 12.95 3.39 -0.66
CA HIS A 45 13.89 4.14 -1.49
C HIS A 45 15.31 3.59 -1.45
N GLU A 46 15.72 3.05 -0.31
CA GLU A 46 17.05 2.44 -0.19
C GLU A 46 17.17 1.16 -1.00
N ARG A 47 16.10 0.38 -1.09
CA ARG A 47 16.13 -0.94 -1.71
C ARG A 47 15.72 -0.96 -3.17
N PHE A 48 14.78 -0.11 -3.56
CA PHE A 48 14.20 -0.13 -4.90
C PHE A 48 14.38 1.18 -5.62
N ASP A 49 14.47 1.11 -6.94
CA ASP A 49 14.38 2.29 -7.79
C ASP A 49 12.91 2.65 -7.92
N CYS A 50 12.46 3.59 -7.09
CA CYS A 50 11.07 3.99 -7.02
C CYS A 50 10.95 5.51 -6.96
N ARG A 51 9.75 6.01 -7.30
CA ARG A 51 9.48 7.45 -7.34
C ARG A 51 8.21 7.76 -6.56
N ASP A 52 8.26 8.79 -5.73
CA ASP A 52 7.10 9.27 -4.99
C ASP A 52 6.11 9.92 -5.95
N ILE A 53 4.83 9.67 -5.72
CA ILE A 53 3.75 10.29 -6.50
C ILE A 53 3.06 11.33 -5.62
N ASN A 54 3.55 12.57 -5.70
CA ASN A 54 3.08 13.68 -4.86
C ASN A 54 2.62 14.89 -5.65
N THR A 55 3.19 15.12 -6.83
CA THR A 55 2.93 16.32 -7.62
C THR A 55 2.18 15.99 -8.90
N ALA A 56 1.66 17.02 -9.57
CA ALA A 56 1.01 16.83 -10.86
C ALA A 56 1.98 16.25 -11.90
N GLU A 57 3.26 16.59 -11.82
CA GLU A 57 4.27 16.03 -12.71
C GLU A 57 4.47 14.54 -12.47
N ASP A 58 4.48 14.12 -11.20
CA ASP A 58 4.61 12.72 -10.83
C ASP A 58 3.41 11.91 -11.34
N ILE A 59 2.21 12.46 -11.21
CA ILE A 59 0.99 11.83 -11.68
C ILE A 59 1.02 11.69 -13.20
N ALA A 60 1.46 12.73 -13.91
CA ALA A 60 1.59 12.68 -15.35
C ALA A 60 2.61 11.64 -15.80
N ALA A 61 3.74 11.55 -15.11
CA ALA A 61 4.77 10.54 -15.40
C ALA A 61 4.26 9.11 -15.14
N TRP A 62 3.50 8.93 -14.05
CA TRP A 62 2.86 7.64 -13.77
C TRP A 62 1.90 7.27 -14.90
N CYS A 63 1.02 8.17 -15.28
CA CYS A 63 0.03 7.94 -16.34
C CYS A 63 0.66 7.71 -17.71
N ALA A 64 1.85 8.26 -17.94
CA ALA A 64 2.59 8.05 -19.18
C ALA A 64 3.38 6.72 -19.19
N GLY A 65 3.35 5.96 -18.10
CA GLY A 65 4.07 4.69 -18.00
C GLY A 65 5.57 4.83 -17.75
N GLU A 66 5.99 5.99 -17.26
CA GLU A 66 7.41 6.28 -17.01
C GLU A 66 7.90 5.84 -15.64
N ILE A 67 6.99 5.46 -14.75
CA ILE A 67 7.32 5.06 -13.37
C ILE A 67 7.04 3.57 -13.18
N PRO A 68 8.08 2.73 -13.12
CA PRO A 68 7.89 1.28 -12.89
C PRO A 68 7.39 0.96 -11.48
N VAL A 69 7.86 1.69 -10.47
CA VAL A 69 7.44 1.53 -9.07
C VAL A 69 7.14 2.90 -8.50
N GLY A 70 5.88 3.19 -8.29
CA GLY A 70 5.43 4.44 -7.68
C GLY A 70 5.12 4.24 -6.21
N LEU A 71 5.54 5.18 -5.37
CA LEU A 71 5.19 5.20 -3.94
C LEU A 71 4.13 6.25 -3.68
N ILE A 72 3.11 5.88 -2.94
CA ILE A 72 2.04 6.80 -2.57
C ILE A 72 1.63 6.60 -1.12
N HIS A 73 1.39 7.72 -0.43
CA HIS A 73 0.78 7.68 0.89
C HIS A 73 -0.74 7.79 0.74
N PRO A 74 -1.53 6.93 1.40
CA PRO A 74 -3.00 6.96 1.22
C PRO A 74 -3.65 8.31 1.49
N ALA A 75 -3.11 9.10 2.41
CA ALA A 75 -3.63 10.43 2.70
C ALA A 75 -3.47 11.40 1.51
N SER A 76 -2.51 11.16 0.63
CA SER A 76 -2.29 11.98 -0.56
C SER A 76 -3.29 11.68 -1.67
N ALA A 77 -3.98 10.55 -1.62
CA ALA A 77 -4.90 10.11 -2.67
C ALA A 77 -6.29 10.74 -2.57
N GLY A 78 -6.55 11.55 -1.54
CA GLY A 78 -7.86 12.12 -1.25
C GLY A 78 -8.37 13.21 -2.21
N HIS A 79 -7.59 13.63 -3.18
CA HIS A 79 -7.89 14.79 -3.99
C HIS A 79 -8.22 14.49 -5.46
N GLY A 80 -8.89 13.38 -5.72
CA GLY A 80 -9.39 13.09 -7.06
C GLY A 80 -8.34 12.72 -8.08
N LEU A 81 -7.24 12.13 -7.66
CA LEU A 81 -6.17 11.70 -8.54
C LEU A 81 -6.67 10.65 -9.53
N ASN A 82 -6.28 10.76 -10.79
CA ASN A 82 -6.58 9.77 -11.81
C ASN A 82 -5.32 8.98 -12.10
N LEU A 83 -5.23 7.77 -11.54
CA LEU A 83 -4.04 6.93 -11.66
C LEU A 83 -4.27 5.69 -12.53
N GLN A 84 -5.50 5.48 -13.00
CA GLN A 84 -5.89 4.27 -13.71
C GLN A 84 -5.19 4.05 -15.05
N SER A 85 -4.74 5.11 -15.70
CA SER A 85 -4.08 4.97 -17.00
C SER A 85 -2.60 4.57 -16.90
N GLY A 86 -1.99 4.70 -15.73
CA GLY A 86 -0.59 4.36 -15.54
C GLY A 86 -0.33 2.93 -15.14
N GLY A 87 -1.33 2.24 -14.60
CA GLY A 87 -1.19 0.87 -14.17
C GLY A 87 -2.43 0.31 -13.53
N SER A 88 -2.43 -0.97 -13.24
CA SER A 88 -3.58 -1.68 -12.67
C SER A 88 -3.23 -2.53 -11.44
N THR A 89 -2.01 -2.42 -10.95
CA THR A 89 -1.55 -3.18 -9.78
C THR A 89 -1.23 -2.25 -8.63
N LEU A 90 -1.86 -2.49 -7.49
CA LEU A 90 -1.65 -1.76 -6.25
C LEU A 90 -1.14 -2.74 -5.20
N VAL A 91 -0.08 -2.35 -4.50
CA VAL A 91 0.47 -3.15 -3.40
C VAL A 91 0.39 -2.34 -2.12
N TRP A 92 -0.32 -2.85 -1.14
CA TRP A 92 -0.34 -2.29 0.21
C TRP A 92 0.85 -2.84 0.98
N PHE A 93 1.92 -2.07 1.04
CA PHE A 93 3.12 -2.43 1.80
C PHE A 93 2.85 -2.39 3.30
N SER A 94 2.06 -1.42 3.74
CA SER A 94 1.48 -1.39 5.07
C SER A 94 0.04 -0.89 4.98
N LEU A 95 -0.81 -1.43 5.86
CA LEU A 95 -2.22 -1.12 5.84
C LEU A 95 -2.52 0.18 6.58
N THR A 96 -3.52 0.92 6.09
CA THR A 96 -4.06 2.07 6.81
C THR A 96 -5.15 1.61 7.77
N TRP A 97 -5.30 2.35 8.86
CA TRP A 97 -6.36 2.12 9.82
C TRP A 97 -7.67 2.82 9.42
N SER A 98 -7.67 3.52 8.30
CA SER A 98 -8.85 4.23 7.79
C SER A 98 -9.42 3.47 6.60
N LEU A 99 -10.62 2.92 6.78
CA LEU A 99 -11.35 2.26 5.69
C LEU A 99 -11.60 3.25 4.54
N GLU A 100 -11.89 4.49 4.87
CA GLU A 100 -12.12 5.54 3.87
C GLU A 100 -10.88 5.74 2.99
N LEU A 101 -9.71 5.90 3.58
CA LEU A 101 -8.47 6.07 2.83
C LEU A 101 -8.12 4.81 2.02
N TYR A 102 -8.38 3.64 2.57
CA TYR A 102 -8.17 2.38 1.88
C TYR A 102 -9.02 2.31 0.60
N GLU A 103 -10.31 2.55 0.73
CA GLU A 103 -11.22 2.51 -0.41
C GLU A 103 -10.92 3.61 -1.42
N GLN A 104 -10.63 4.81 -0.97
CA GLN A 104 -10.28 5.92 -1.85
C GLN A 104 -9.07 5.60 -2.72
N LEU A 105 -8.01 5.06 -2.15
CA LEU A 105 -6.83 4.74 -2.93
C LEU A 105 -7.09 3.60 -3.91
N ASN A 106 -7.78 2.55 -3.49
CA ASN A 106 -8.14 1.45 -4.38
C ASN A 106 -8.93 1.96 -5.58
N ASP A 107 -9.84 2.91 -5.35
CA ASP A 107 -10.70 3.48 -6.39
C ASP A 107 -9.93 4.36 -7.39
N ARG A 108 -8.72 4.81 -7.05
CA ARG A 108 -7.89 5.58 -8.00
C ARG A 108 -7.42 4.74 -9.17
N LEU A 109 -7.28 3.44 -8.99
CA LEU A 109 -6.97 2.51 -10.07
C LEU A 109 -8.22 1.83 -10.62
N TRP A 110 -9.14 1.47 -9.74
CA TRP A 110 -10.38 0.78 -10.13
C TRP A 110 -11.49 1.79 -10.38
N ARG A 111 -11.48 2.40 -11.55
CA ARG A 111 -12.50 3.38 -11.91
C ARG A 111 -12.70 3.40 -13.42
N GLN A 112 -13.67 4.17 -13.87
CA GLN A 112 -14.00 4.30 -15.28
C GLN A 112 -12.78 4.69 -16.10
N GLY A 113 -12.56 3.99 -17.21
CA GLY A 113 -11.38 4.18 -18.05
C GLY A 113 -10.24 3.20 -17.79
N GLN A 114 -10.37 2.35 -16.78
CA GLN A 114 -9.40 1.27 -16.56
C GLN A 114 -9.60 0.17 -17.59
N GLU A 115 -8.55 -0.12 -18.35
CA GLU A 115 -8.60 -1.11 -19.43
C GLU A 115 -8.16 -2.51 -19.01
N HIS A 116 -7.57 -2.62 -17.81
CA HIS A 116 -7.01 -3.87 -17.31
C HIS A 116 -7.67 -4.28 -16.00
N THR A 117 -7.54 -5.57 -15.68
CA THR A 117 -7.97 -6.07 -14.37
C THR A 117 -7.12 -5.45 -13.28
N VAL A 118 -7.77 -4.84 -12.30
CA VAL A 118 -7.07 -4.27 -11.14
C VAL A 118 -6.75 -5.40 -10.17
N VAL A 119 -5.48 -5.49 -9.80
CA VAL A 119 -5.01 -6.47 -8.82
C VAL A 119 -4.50 -5.71 -7.60
N ILE A 120 -4.98 -6.06 -6.43
CA ILE A 120 -4.61 -5.44 -5.17
C ILE A 120 -3.94 -6.48 -4.29
N HIS A 121 -2.66 -6.27 -4.00
CA HIS A 121 -1.89 -7.13 -3.12
C HIS A 121 -1.77 -6.49 -1.73
N HIS A 122 -1.81 -7.32 -0.72
CA HIS A 122 -1.60 -6.88 0.66
C HIS A 122 -0.41 -7.64 1.23
N ILE A 123 0.63 -6.91 1.63
CA ILE A 123 1.77 -7.52 2.30
C ILE A 123 1.50 -7.47 3.80
N ILE A 124 1.31 -8.65 4.39
CA ILE A 124 0.84 -8.80 5.77
C ILE A 124 1.87 -9.59 6.56
N SER A 125 2.18 -9.11 7.76
CA SER A 125 2.99 -9.88 8.70
C SER A 125 2.08 -10.75 9.55
N GLU A 126 2.28 -12.06 9.51
CA GLU A 126 1.49 -13.00 10.31
C GLU A 126 1.66 -12.74 11.81
N GLY A 127 0.61 -12.95 12.58
CA GLY A 127 0.62 -12.76 14.03
C GLY A 127 0.70 -11.31 14.48
N THR A 128 0.48 -10.37 13.57
CA THR A 128 0.52 -8.93 13.87
C THR A 128 -0.86 -8.30 13.73
N ILE A 129 -0.92 -7.01 14.03
CA ILE A 129 -2.14 -6.20 13.85
C ILE A 129 -2.60 -6.16 12.39
N ASP A 130 -1.72 -6.43 11.42
CA ASP A 130 -2.07 -6.47 10.00
C ASP A 130 -3.22 -7.44 9.73
N GLU A 131 -3.22 -8.60 10.38
CA GLU A 131 -4.29 -9.58 10.19
C GLU A 131 -5.65 -9.06 10.68
N ASP A 132 -5.64 -8.34 11.79
CA ASP A 132 -6.88 -7.75 12.35
C ASP A 132 -7.41 -6.65 11.45
N ILE A 133 -6.52 -5.82 10.93
CA ILE A 133 -6.90 -4.75 10.00
C ILE A 133 -7.46 -5.37 8.72
N MET A 134 -6.84 -6.40 8.17
CA MET A 134 -7.36 -7.09 6.98
C MET A 134 -8.74 -7.68 7.21
N SER A 135 -8.96 -8.30 8.35
CA SER A 135 -10.25 -8.86 8.69
C SER A 135 -11.33 -7.77 8.77
N ALA A 136 -10.99 -6.63 9.36
CA ALA A 136 -11.91 -5.50 9.44
C ALA A 136 -12.20 -4.90 8.06
N LEU A 137 -11.19 -4.75 7.22
CA LEU A 137 -11.36 -4.22 5.86
C LEU A 137 -12.22 -5.16 5.00
N ALA A 138 -12.03 -6.46 5.15
CA ALA A 138 -12.78 -7.46 4.38
C ALA A 138 -14.28 -7.46 4.70
N ARG A 139 -14.67 -7.04 5.90
CA ARG A 139 -16.08 -6.99 6.31
C ARG A 139 -16.88 -5.85 5.68
N LYS A 140 -16.25 -4.83 5.16
CA LYS A 140 -16.83 -3.68 4.42
C LYS A 140 -17.98 -2.91 5.07
N ASP A 141 -18.81 -3.57 5.84
CA ASP A 141 -19.98 -2.99 6.53
C ASP A 141 -19.62 -2.38 7.87
N VAL A 142 -18.37 -2.48 8.26
CA VAL A 142 -17.90 -2.14 9.59
C VAL A 142 -17.03 -0.90 9.48
N GLY A 143 -17.53 0.25 9.57
CA GLY A 143 -16.81 1.50 9.39
C GLY A 143 -15.54 1.63 10.26
N GLN A 144 -15.01 2.85 10.31
CA GLN A 144 -13.75 3.14 11.00
C GLN A 144 -13.71 2.73 12.46
N ASN A 145 -14.86 2.66 13.13
CA ASN A 145 -14.93 2.24 14.51
C ASN A 145 -14.45 0.81 14.72
N ALA A 146 -14.78 -0.08 13.79
CA ALA A 146 -14.34 -1.47 13.88
C ALA A 146 -12.83 -1.60 13.66
N LEU A 147 -12.25 -0.78 12.78
CA LEU A 147 -10.79 -0.73 12.62
C LEU A 147 -10.12 -0.28 13.90
N ARG A 148 -10.67 0.76 14.55
CA ARG A 148 -10.16 1.23 15.84
C ARG A 148 -10.27 0.17 16.91
N ASP A 149 -11.40 -0.54 16.96
CA ASP A 149 -11.63 -1.60 17.93
C ASP A 149 -10.67 -2.77 17.71
N ALA A 150 -10.41 -3.15 16.46
CA ALA A 150 -9.46 -4.20 16.13
C ALA A 150 -8.04 -3.81 16.55
N VAL A 151 -7.64 -2.57 16.28
CA VAL A 151 -6.33 -2.04 16.70
C VAL A 151 -6.23 -2.03 18.22
N ARG A 152 -7.26 -1.55 18.90
CA ARG A 152 -7.28 -1.48 20.35
C ARG A 152 -7.20 -2.88 20.97
N ALA A 153 -7.99 -3.81 20.48
CA ALA A 153 -7.98 -5.20 20.98
C ALA A 153 -6.59 -5.83 20.86
N ARG A 154 -5.91 -5.57 19.74
CA ARG A 154 -4.56 -6.09 19.52
C ARG A 154 -3.54 -5.47 20.48
N LEU A 155 -3.67 -4.18 20.74
CA LEU A 155 -2.77 -3.47 21.63
C LEU A 155 -2.96 -3.83 23.11
N GLU A 156 -4.16 -4.25 23.49
CA GLU A 156 -4.48 -4.65 24.86
C GLU A 156 -4.04 -6.09 25.19
N VAL A 157 -3.70 -6.86 24.20
CA VAL A 157 -3.16 -8.20 24.36
C VAL A 157 -1.63 -8.16 24.42
#